data_c6526af7eb854a34ec27d7b11ac21e6f
#
_entry.id   c6526af7eb854a34ec27d7b11ac21e6f
#
_cell.length_a   1.000
_cell.length_b   1.000
_cell.length_c   1.000
_cell.angle_alpha   90.00
_cell.angle_beta   90.00
_cell.angle_gamma   90.00
#
_symmetry.space_group_name_H-M   'P 1'
#
loop_
_entity.id
_entity.type
_entity.pdbx_description
1 polymer ?
#
loop_
_entity_poly.entity_id
_entity_poly.type
_entity_poly.pdbx_seq_one_letter_code
_entity_poly.pdbx_strand_id
1 'polypeptide(L)'
;RAIALAHYRRLVQHTLSEVYPFRGVPLGAIKGRLNQTCAAMGRVQLKYYQERIAEIQRAMNYFWDLLEDVPGLHAHRPALGSGSTMGGWYNPLAIYVPEELGGLAVEKFIDAVQAEGSVASRGINFPLLQHPTFTEADIYGDGQPPQQAQATRDMSRPAGSLPVSEAACQRALGIPWFKHYRPEIIKQYAAAYRKVALQASKLEASNG
;
A
#
# COMPACT_ATOMS: atom_id res chain seq x y z
N ARG A 1 0.45 -31.28 10.15
CA ARG A 1 -0.52 -30.38 9.49
C ARG A 1 0.11 -29.54 8.37
N ALA A 2 1.20 -28.81 8.60
CA ALA A 2 1.86 -27.99 7.55
C ALA A 2 2.28 -28.79 6.31
N ILE A 3 2.82 -30.00 6.50
CA ILE A 3 3.20 -30.89 5.38
C ILE A 3 1.96 -31.35 4.60
N ALA A 4 0.85 -31.62 5.28
CA ALA A 4 -0.40 -31.99 4.64
C ALA A 4 -0.95 -30.88 3.74
N LEU A 5 -0.86 -29.62 4.18
CA LEU A 5 -1.30 -28.46 3.40
C LEU A 5 -0.36 -28.12 2.25
N ALA A 6 0.95 -28.33 2.41
CA ALA A 6 1.95 -27.90 1.42
C ALA A 6 2.39 -29.01 0.46
N HIS A 7 2.12 -30.29 0.73
CA HIS A 7 2.71 -31.38 -0.06
C HIS A 7 1.88 -32.67 -0.04
N TYR A 8 0.81 -32.71 -0.82
CA TYR A 8 -0.12 -33.85 -0.87
C TYR A 8 0.54 -35.25 -1.08
N ARG A 9 1.65 -35.32 -1.84
CA ARG A 9 2.38 -36.61 -2.05
C ARG A 9 3.02 -37.14 -0.77
N ARG A 10 3.40 -36.27 0.18
CA ARG A 10 3.99 -36.70 1.45
C ARG A 10 2.96 -37.17 2.47
N LEU A 11 1.66 -36.91 2.23
CA LEU A 11 0.59 -37.50 3.04
C LEU A 11 0.61 -39.01 3.04
N VAL A 12 1.06 -39.64 1.93
CA VAL A 12 1.20 -41.12 1.83
C VAL A 12 2.18 -41.67 2.88
N GLN A 13 3.14 -40.85 3.34
CA GLN A 13 4.16 -41.24 4.31
C GLN A 13 3.76 -40.91 5.76
N HIS A 14 2.62 -40.24 5.95
CA HIS A 14 2.14 -39.84 7.30
C HIS A 14 1.22 -40.93 7.88
N THR A 15 1.52 -41.27 9.11
CA THR A 15 0.73 -42.21 9.93
C THR A 15 -0.32 -41.54 10.80
N LEU A 16 -0.46 -40.20 10.72
CA LEU A 16 -1.46 -39.46 11.50
C LEU A 16 -2.86 -39.83 11.01
N SER A 17 -3.67 -40.41 11.91
CA SER A 17 -5.01 -40.91 11.62
C SER A 17 -5.95 -39.86 11.03
N GLU A 18 -5.81 -38.62 11.44
CA GLU A 18 -6.65 -37.49 10.99
C GLU A 18 -6.43 -37.14 9.50
N VAL A 19 -5.25 -37.33 8.95
CA VAL A 19 -4.91 -36.97 7.55
C VAL A 19 -4.75 -38.18 6.63
N TYR A 20 -4.70 -39.36 7.20
CA TYR A 20 -4.52 -40.62 6.43
C TYR A 20 -5.62 -40.90 5.39
N PRO A 21 -6.91 -40.60 5.63
CA PRO A 21 -7.96 -40.79 4.63
C PRO A 21 -7.77 -39.92 3.38
N PHE A 22 -7.01 -38.81 3.47
CA PHE A 22 -6.78 -37.87 2.36
C PHE A 22 -5.46 -38.11 1.63
N ARG A 23 -4.78 -39.24 1.90
CA ARG A 23 -3.54 -39.60 1.21
C ARG A 23 -3.79 -39.72 -0.29
N GLY A 24 -2.87 -39.22 -1.09
CA GLY A 24 -2.95 -39.28 -2.54
C GLY A 24 -3.95 -38.33 -3.20
N VAL A 25 -4.72 -37.59 -2.41
CA VAL A 25 -5.68 -36.59 -2.90
C VAL A 25 -5.10 -35.18 -2.75
N PRO A 26 -5.12 -34.36 -3.81
CA PRO A 26 -4.76 -32.94 -3.67
C PRO A 26 -5.87 -32.21 -2.90
N LEU A 27 -5.55 -31.71 -1.71
CA LEU A 27 -6.48 -30.99 -0.83
C LEU A 27 -6.53 -29.48 -1.15
N GLY A 28 -6.31 -29.08 -2.40
CA GLY A 28 -6.28 -27.67 -2.79
C GLY A 28 -5.12 -26.87 -2.18
N ALA A 29 -4.10 -27.56 -1.67
CA ALA A 29 -2.99 -26.92 -1.00
C ALA A 29 -2.10 -26.11 -1.96
N ILE A 30 -1.70 -24.93 -1.55
CA ILE A 30 -0.71 -24.13 -2.24
C ILE A 30 0.66 -24.80 -2.11
N LYS A 31 1.32 -25.05 -3.22
CA LYS A 31 2.71 -25.53 -3.22
C LYS A 31 3.65 -24.39 -2.83
N GLY A 32 3.99 -24.30 -1.55
CA GLY A 32 4.93 -23.33 -1.00
C GLY A 32 6.41 -23.63 -1.30
N ARG A 33 6.74 -24.35 -2.39
CA ARG A 33 8.12 -24.62 -2.76
C ARG A 33 8.71 -23.48 -3.56
N LEU A 34 9.76 -22.86 -3.01
CA LEU A 34 10.54 -21.88 -3.72
C LEU A 34 11.25 -22.55 -4.92
N ASN A 35 11.13 -21.95 -6.10
CA ASN A 35 11.87 -22.35 -7.29
C ASN A 35 13.37 -22.10 -7.05
N GLN A 36 14.22 -23.01 -7.50
CA GLN A 36 15.68 -22.91 -7.32
C GLN A 36 16.25 -21.64 -7.97
N THR A 37 15.77 -21.26 -9.13
CA THR A 37 16.17 -20.01 -9.80
C THR A 37 15.80 -18.79 -8.96
N CYS A 38 14.58 -18.73 -8.42
CA CYS A 38 14.16 -17.66 -7.52
C CYS A 38 15.00 -17.63 -6.24
N ALA A 39 15.36 -18.80 -5.70
CA ALA A 39 16.25 -18.89 -4.54
C ALA A 39 17.66 -18.36 -4.84
N ALA A 40 18.21 -18.69 -6.00
CA ALA A 40 19.50 -18.18 -6.45
C ALA A 40 19.49 -16.65 -6.63
N MET A 41 18.45 -16.13 -7.28
CA MET A 41 18.24 -14.68 -7.41
C MET A 41 18.11 -14.00 -6.06
N GLY A 42 17.31 -14.56 -5.14
CA GLY A 42 17.14 -14.05 -3.78
C GLY A 42 18.47 -13.97 -3.02
N ARG A 43 19.31 -14.99 -3.12
CA ARG A 43 20.64 -14.99 -2.51
C ARG A 43 21.53 -13.86 -3.06
N VAL A 44 21.49 -13.59 -4.35
CA VAL A 44 22.23 -12.45 -4.95
C VAL A 44 21.67 -11.12 -4.46
N GLN A 45 20.34 -10.96 -4.43
CA GLN A 45 19.70 -9.74 -3.93
C GLN A 45 20.07 -9.45 -2.48
N LEU A 46 20.11 -10.48 -1.61
CA LEU A 46 20.46 -10.34 -0.20
C LEU A 46 21.89 -9.82 0.04
N LYS A 47 22.83 -10.09 -0.87
CA LYS A 47 24.21 -9.56 -0.76
C LYS A 47 24.25 -8.03 -0.80
N TYR A 48 23.35 -7.41 -1.54
CA TYR A 48 23.29 -5.97 -1.76
C TYR A 48 22.12 -5.30 -1.03
N TYR A 49 21.39 -6.08 -0.22
CA TYR A 49 20.14 -5.62 0.38
C TYR A 49 20.36 -4.42 1.30
N GLN A 50 21.35 -4.50 2.20
CA GLN A 50 21.63 -3.43 3.18
C GLN A 50 22.04 -2.12 2.51
N GLU A 51 22.90 -2.19 1.51
CA GLU A 51 23.35 -1.03 0.74
C GLU A 51 22.18 -0.37 0.00
N ARG A 52 21.35 -1.17 -0.66
CA ARG A 52 20.16 -0.68 -1.37
C ARG A 52 19.16 -0.03 -0.44
N ILE A 53 18.88 -0.65 0.72
CA ILE A 53 17.97 -0.07 1.69
C ILE A 53 18.50 1.26 2.23
N ALA A 54 19.78 1.34 2.53
CA ALA A 54 20.42 2.58 2.99
C ALA A 54 20.32 3.69 1.93
N GLU A 55 20.53 3.36 0.65
CA GLU A 55 20.39 4.32 -0.46
C GLU A 55 18.94 4.79 -0.61
N ILE A 56 17.96 3.88 -0.59
CA ILE A 56 16.53 4.21 -0.63
C ILE A 56 16.15 5.11 0.54
N GLN A 57 16.56 4.77 1.77
CA GLN A 57 16.30 5.57 2.97
C GLN A 57 16.85 6.99 2.81
N ARG A 58 18.08 7.13 2.33
CA ARG A 58 18.71 8.42 2.08
C ARG A 58 17.92 9.24 1.04
N ALA A 59 17.53 8.62 -0.08
CA ALA A 59 16.81 9.27 -1.15
C ALA A 59 15.41 9.76 -0.70
N MET A 60 14.67 8.89 -0.03
CA MET A 60 13.31 9.19 0.42
C MET A 60 13.30 10.21 1.56
N ASN A 61 14.22 10.12 2.52
CA ASN A 61 14.33 11.14 3.57
C ASN A 61 14.72 12.49 2.97
N TYR A 62 15.65 12.54 2.02
CA TYR A 62 16.01 13.78 1.34
C TYR A 62 14.83 14.44 0.61
N PHE A 63 13.96 13.66 -0.02
CA PHE A 63 12.72 14.18 -0.60
C PHE A 63 11.84 14.84 0.46
N TRP A 64 11.66 14.20 1.62
CA TRP A 64 10.88 14.74 2.73
C TRP A 64 11.52 15.97 3.38
N ASP A 65 12.83 16.01 3.52
CA ASP A 65 13.55 17.17 4.05
C ASP A 65 13.34 18.41 3.17
N LEU A 66 13.24 18.21 1.83
CA LEU A 66 12.91 19.30 0.88
C LEU A 66 11.45 19.78 0.97
N LEU A 67 10.56 19.04 1.62
CA LEU A 67 9.14 19.34 1.74
C LEU A 67 8.71 19.64 3.19
N GLU A 68 9.64 19.73 4.13
CA GLU A 68 9.35 19.85 5.56
C GLU A 68 8.47 21.07 5.90
N ASP A 69 8.67 22.20 5.19
CA ASP A 69 7.94 23.44 5.36
C ASP A 69 6.74 23.62 4.40
N VAL A 70 6.41 22.59 3.61
CA VAL A 70 5.33 22.66 2.61
C VAL A 70 3.99 22.31 3.27
N PRO A 71 3.00 23.21 3.24
CA PRO A 71 1.69 22.96 3.84
C PRO A 71 0.96 21.82 3.13
N GLY A 72 0.10 21.13 3.85
CA GLY A 72 -0.76 20.07 3.32
C GLY A 72 -0.09 18.74 2.99
N LEU A 73 1.24 18.65 3.19
CA LEU A 73 2.02 17.45 2.89
C LEU A 73 2.81 17.02 4.12
N HIS A 74 2.33 15.99 4.80
CA HIS A 74 3.03 15.44 5.97
C HIS A 74 3.66 14.09 5.66
N ALA A 75 4.90 13.92 6.11
CA ALA A 75 5.66 12.70 5.88
C ALA A 75 5.06 11.51 6.65
N HIS A 76 4.71 10.45 5.94
CA HIS A 76 4.37 9.17 6.56
C HIS A 76 5.66 8.38 6.79
N ARG A 77 6.38 8.73 7.86
CA ARG A 77 7.65 8.08 8.27
C ARG A 77 7.76 8.02 9.81
N PRO A 78 8.52 7.06 10.36
CA PRO A 78 8.81 7.04 11.79
C PRO A 78 9.49 8.33 12.25
N ALA A 79 9.25 8.70 13.51
CA ALA A 79 9.95 9.83 14.10
C ALA A 79 11.47 9.60 14.09
N LEU A 80 12.22 10.67 13.84
CA LEU A 80 13.68 10.63 13.90
C LEU A 80 14.14 10.19 15.30
N GLY A 81 15.12 9.28 15.35
CA GLY A 81 15.64 8.76 16.62
C GLY A 81 14.79 7.67 17.29
N SER A 82 13.64 7.27 16.72
CA SER A 82 12.79 6.18 17.27
C SER A 82 13.41 4.78 17.16
N GLY A 83 14.50 4.62 16.43
CA GLY A 83 15.09 3.31 16.11
C GLY A 83 14.31 2.53 15.01
N SER A 84 13.19 3.05 14.54
CA SER A 84 12.41 2.47 13.46
C SER A 84 12.77 3.08 12.10
N THR A 85 12.58 2.32 11.02
CA THR A 85 12.80 2.77 9.64
C THR A 85 11.64 2.35 8.75
N MET A 86 11.51 2.97 7.58
CA MET A 86 10.55 2.56 6.54
C MET A 86 11.04 1.37 5.70
N GLY A 87 12.18 0.75 6.05
CA GLY A 87 12.78 -0.30 5.24
C GLY A 87 12.99 0.13 3.80
N GLY A 88 12.44 -0.62 2.85
CA GLY A 88 12.51 -0.31 1.41
C GLY A 88 11.48 0.71 0.92
N TRP A 89 10.73 1.35 1.80
CA TRP A 89 9.66 2.29 1.42
C TRP A 89 8.64 1.69 0.45
N TYR A 90 8.21 0.46 0.71
CA TYR A 90 7.16 -0.15 -0.10
C TYR A 90 5.89 0.70 -0.06
N ASN A 91 5.39 1.10 -1.25
CA ASN A 91 4.25 1.98 -1.41
C ASN A 91 4.37 3.27 -0.57
N PRO A 92 5.33 4.18 -0.90
CA PRO A 92 5.56 5.39 -0.12
C PRO A 92 4.37 6.34 -0.21
N LEU A 93 3.95 6.85 0.95
CA LEU A 93 2.79 7.72 1.08
C LEU A 93 3.14 9.04 1.76
N ALA A 94 2.34 10.06 1.46
CA ALA A 94 2.17 11.27 2.25
C ALA A 94 0.80 11.24 2.94
N ILE A 95 0.70 11.94 4.06
CA ILE A 95 -0.58 12.32 4.64
C ILE A 95 -0.93 13.69 4.04
N TYR A 96 -2.00 13.72 3.24
CA TYR A 96 -2.52 14.92 2.62
C TYR A 96 -3.52 15.61 3.54
N VAL A 97 -3.33 16.92 3.78
CA VAL A 97 -4.17 17.72 4.65
C VAL A 97 -4.78 18.88 3.85
N PRO A 98 -5.96 18.67 3.24
CA PRO A 98 -6.59 19.68 2.38
C PRO A 98 -6.88 20.99 3.13
N GLU A 99 -7.12 20.94 4.43
CA GLU A 99 -7.39 22.11 5.27
C GLU A 99 -6.23 23.12 5.27
N GLU A 100 -5.00 22.65 5.13
CA GLU A 100 -3.81 23.51 5.02
C GLU A 100 -3.61 24.09 3.60
N LEU A 101 -4.40 23.60 2.63
CA LEU A 101 -4.35 24.01 1.22
C LEU A 101 -5.64 24.69 0.74
N GLY A 102 -6.38 25.31 1.68
CA GLY A 102 -7.62 26.01 1.37
C GLY A 102 -8.76 25.10 0.90
N GLY A 103 -8.71 23.80 1.25
CA GLY A 103 -9.72 22.83 0.86
C GLY A 103 -9.45 22.13 -0.46
N LEU A 104 -8.29 22.35 -1.08
CA LEU A 104 -7.95 21.74 -2.39
C LEU A 104 -8.11 20.21 -2.34
N ALA A 105 -8.97 19.69 -3.22
CA ALA A 105 -9.21 18.24 -3.33
C ALA A 105 -7.92 17.51 -3.76
N VAL A 106 -7.69 16.34 -3.18
CA VAL A 106 -6.47 15.55 -3.45
C VAL A 106 -6.33 15.17 -4.93
N GLU A 107 -7.43 14.95 -5.63
CA GLU A 107 -7.45 14.68 -7.07
C GLU A 107 -6.86 15.83 -7.88
N LYS A 108 -7.30 17.06 -7.60
CA LYS A 108 -6.78 18.28 -8.27
C LYS A 108 -5.29 18.48 -7.96
N PHE A 109 -4.89 18.19 -6.72
CA PHE A 109 -3.48 18.24 -6.34
C PHE A 109 -2.66 17.23 -7.13
N ILE A 110 -3.13 15.98 -7.26
CA ILE A 110 -2.50 14.92 -8.04
C ILE A 110 -2.34 15.35 -9.50
N ASP A 111 -3.40 15.83 -10.13
CA ASP A 111 -3.39 16.25 -11.54
C ASP A 111 -2.40 17.39 -11.76
N ALA A 112 -2.37 18.37 -10.86
CA ALA A 112 -1.45 19.50 -10.93
C ALA A 112 0.02 19.06 -10.76
N VAL A 113 0.31 18.16 -9.82
CA VAL A 113 1.67 17.62 -9.62
C VAL A 113 2.13 16.82 -10.84
N GLN A 114 1.23 16.04 -11.45
CA GLN A 114 1.52 15.31 -12.68
C GLN A 114 1.75 16.26 -13.87
N ALA A 115 0.97 17.33 -13.99
CA ALA A 115 1.16 18.36 -15.01
C ALA A 115 2.50 19.08 -14.86
N GLU A 116 3.05 19.20 -13.66
CA GLU A 116 4.41 19.71 -13.40
C GLU A 116 5.52 18.67 -13.68
N GLY A 117 5.16 17.50 -14.19
CA GLY A 117 6.12 16.44 -14.57
C GLY A 117 6.58 15.55 -13.43
N SER A 118 5.94 15.61 -12.26
CA SER A 118 6.23 14.72 -11.13
C SER A 118 5.25 13.54 -11.07
N VAL A 119 5.41 12.65 -10.10
CA VAL A 119 4.56 11.48 -9.89
C VAL A 119 3.74 11.67 -8.61
N ALA A 120 2.44 11.57 -8.74
CA ALA A 120 1.50 11.51 -7.62
C ALA A 120 0.35 10.58 -7.97
N SER A 121 -0.26 9.94 -6.99
CA SER A 121 -1.40 9.03 -7.20
C SER A 121 -2.26 8.94 -5.94
N ARG A 122 -3.44 8.33 -6.05
CA ARG A 122 -4.17 7.87 -4.86
C ARG A 122 -3.33 6.85 -4.11
N GLY A 123 -3.28 6.98 -2.79
CA GLY A 123 -2.33 6.22 -1.97
C GLY A 123 -2.81 4.85 -1.51
N ILE A 124 -4.09 4.69 -1.20
CA ILE A 124 -4.65 3.45 -0.66
C ILE A 124 -6.02 3.13 -1.27
N ASN A 125 -6.43 1.87 -1.12
CA ASN A 125 -7.73 1.39 -1.55
C ASN A 125 -8.83 1.82 -0.56
N PHE A 126 -10.09 1.65 -0.98
CA PHE A 126 -11.25 1.80 -0.08
C PHE A 126 -11.21 0.80 1.07
N PRO A 127 -11.92 1.07 2.19
CA PRO A 127 -12.09 0.10 3.25
C PRO A 127 -12.63 -1.23 2.70
N LEU A 128 -11.93 -2.32 3.00
CA LEU A 128 -12.22 -3.63 2.40
C LEU A 128 -13.68 -4.06 2.57
N LEU A 129 -14.27 -3.79 3.74
CA LEU A 129 -15.67 -4.15 4.02
C LEU A 129 -16.71 -3.31 3.28
N GLN A 130 -16.29 -2.27 2.56
CA GLN A 130 -17.14 -1.46 1.68
C GLN A 130 -16.87 -1.76 0.19
N HIS A 131 -15.98 -2.70 -0.11
CA HIS A 131 -15.66 -3.07 -1.47
C HIS A 131 -16.78 -3.93 -2.08
N PRO A 132 -17.20 -3.70 -3.35
CA PRO A 132 -18.28 -4.45 -4.00
C PRO A 132 -18.14 -5.97 -3.93
N THR A 133 -16.92 -6.50 -3.92
CA THR A 133 -16.68 -7.94 -3.72
C THR A 133 -17.29 -8.48 -2.42
N PHE A 134 -17.40 -7.65 -1.37
CA PHE A 134 -17.96 -8.05 -0.07
C PHE A 134 -19.40 -7.60 0.12
N THR A 135 -19.82 -6.52 -0.58
CA THR A 135 -21.14 -5.89 -0.38
C THR A 135 -22.17 -6.30 -1.40
N GLU A 136 -21.76 -6.77 -2.59
CA GLU A 136 -22.65 -7.00 -3.72
C GLU A 136 -22.48 -8.38 -4.37
N ALA A 137 -21.24 -8.89 -4.45
CA ALA A 137 -20.97 -10.13 -5.20
C ALA A 137 -21.54 -11.36 -4.49
N ASP A 138 -22.28 -12.19 -5.21
CA ASP A 138 -22.69 -13.52 -4.73
C ASP A 138 -21.60 -14.56 -5.08
N ILE A 139 -20.59 -14.66 -4.21
CA ILE A 139 -19.46 -15.57 -4.40
C ILE A 139 -19.84 -17.03 -4.08
N TYR A 140 -20.79 -17.24 -3.17
CA TYR A 140 -21.15 -18.57 -2.69
C TYR A 140 -22.38 -19.14 -3.40
N GLY A 141 -23.08 -18.36 -4.23
CA GLY A 141 -24.28 -18.80 -4.98
C GLY A 141 -25.51 -18.98 -4.12
N ASP A 142 -25.57 -18.29 -2.98
CA ASP A 142 -26.70 -18.32 -2.02
C ASP A 142 -27.57 -17.05 -2.09
N GLY A 143 -27.30 -16.16 -3.05
CA GLY A 143 -28.01 -14.90 -3.23
C GLY A 143 -27.62 -13.82 -2.22
N GLN A 144 -26.58 -14.04 -1.42
CA GLN A 144 -26.10 -13.09 -0.42
C GLN A 144 -24.65 -12.64 -0.70
N PRO A 145 -24.33 -11.38 -0.39
CA PRO A 145 -22.95 -10.93 -0.46
C PRO A 145 -22.12 -11.60 0.65
N PRO A 146 -20.80 -11.79 0.45
CA PRO A 146 -19.94 -12.53 1.37
C PRO A 146 -19.98 -12.05 2.82
N GLN A 147 -20.17 -10.76 3.05
CA GLN A 147 -20.29 -10.22 4.41
C GLN A 147 -21.58 -10.63 5.13
N GLN A 148 -22.64 -11.04 4.39
CA GLN A 148 -23.90 -11.51 4.95
C GLN A 148 -24.03 -13.03 4.92
N ALA A 149 -23.35 -13.71 3.98
CA ALA A 149 -23.35 -15.15 3.88
C ALA A 149 -22.93 -15.79 5.22
N GLN A 150 -23.78 -16.64 5.79
CA GLN A 150 -23.56 -17.30 7.08
C GLN A 150 -23.49 -16.34 8.31
N ALA A 151 -23.81 -15.06 8.16
CA ALA A 151 -23.84 -14.13 9.26
C ALA A 151 -25.12 -14.32 10.11
N THR A 152 -24.97 -14.27 11.43
CA THR A 152 -26.08 -14.34 12.38
C THR A 152 -26.66 -12.97 12.76
N ARG A 153 -26.04 -11.91 12.25
CA ARG A 153 -26.42 -10.50 12.44
C ARG A 153 -26.10 -9.70 11.20
N ASP A 154 -26.64 -8.50 11.08
CA ASP A 154 -26.27 -7.59 10.01
C ASP A 154 -24.78 -7.19 10.13
N MET A 155 -24.00 -7.49 9.09
CA MET A 155 -22.58 -7.20 8.97
C MET A 155 -22.29 -6.04 8.01
N SER A 156 -23.34 -5.38 7.49
CA SER A 156 -23.16 -4.25 6.56
C SER A 156 -22.31 -3.12 7.16
N ARG A 157 -21.56 -2.48 6.30
CA ARG A 157 -20.71 -1.33 6.65
C ARG A 157 -20.93 -0.23 5.61
N PRO A 158 -22.06 0.50 5.71
CA PRO A 158 -22.35 1.59 4.79
C PRO A 158 -21.32 2.72 4.92
N ALA A 159 -21.33 3.63 3.96
CA ALA A 159 -20.50 4.84 4.02
C ALA A 159 -20.77 5.60 5.33
N GLY A 160 -19.72 6.10 5.96
CA GLY A 160 -19.75 6.76 7.27
C GLY A 160 -19.64 5.82 8.47
N SER A 161 -19.75 4.50 8.29
CA SER A 161 -19.64 3.54 9.41
C SER A 161 -18.21 3.28 9.86
N LEU A 162 -17.21 3.65 9.04
CA LEU A 162 -15.79 3.49 9.31
C LEU A 162 -15.05 4.83 9.15
N PRO A 163 -15.42 5.87 9.94
CA PRO A 163 -15.02 7.26 9.67
C PRO A 163 -13.50 7.46 9.64
N VAL A 164 -12.76 6.77 10.50
CA VAL A 164 -11.29 6.86 10.55
C VAL A 164 -10.66 6.25 9.30
N SER A 165 -11.11 5.05 8.90
CA SER A 165 -10.60 4.35 7.71
C SER A 165 -10.96 5.11 6.43
N GLU A 166 -12.17 5.63 6.34
CA GLU A 166 -12.65 6.42 5.21
C GLU A 166 -11.86 7.73 5.08
N ALA A 167 -11.65 8.44 6.19
CA ALA A 167 -10.80 9.63 6.22
C ALA A 167 -9.36 9.33 5.82
N ALA A 168 -8.78 8.23 6.27
CA ALA A 168 -7.44 7.81 5.88
C ALA A 168 -7.34 7.56 4.37
N CYS A 169 -8.37 6.95 3.75
CA CYS A 169 -8.42 6.74 2.30
C CYS A 169 -8.42 8.06 1.52
N GLN A 170 -9.06 9.11 2.04
CA GLN A 170 -9.09 10.44 1.41
C GLN A 170 -7.78 11.21 1.57
N ARG A 171 -7.01 10.91 2.63
CA ARG A 171 -5.78 11.63 2.98
C ARG A 171 -4.50 10.92 2.56
N ALA A 172 -4.58 9.71 2.04
CA ALA A 172 -3.41 8.99 1.57
C ALA A 172 -3.03 9.42 0.15
N LEU A 173 -1.86 10.02 0.00
CA LEU A 173 -1.29 10.46 -1.28
C LEU A 173 -0.05 9.61 -1.60
N GLY A 174 -0.08 8.88 -2.71
CA GLY A 174 1.09 8.17 -3.23
C GLY A 174 2.12 9.13 -3.79
N ILE A 175 3.36 8.99 -3.35
CA ILE A 175 4.49 9.85 -3.71
C ILE A 175 5.54 9.08 -4.53
N PRO A 176 6.50 9.76 -5.19
CA PRO A 176 7.56 9.10 -5.92
C PRO A 176 8.38 8.15 -5.05
N TRP A 177 8.77 7.01 -5.60
CA TRP A 177 9.67 6.06 -4.96
C TRP A 177 11.07 6.15 -5.54
N PHE A 178 12.00 6.77 -4.81
CA PHE A 178 13.38 6.92 -5.22
C PHE A 178 14.22 5.72 -4.76
N LYS A 179 14.57 4.85 -5.70
CA LYS A 179 15.43 3.69 -5.45
C LYS A 179 16.91 4.05 -5.38
N HIS A 180 17.28 5.22 -5.93
CA HIS A 180 18.64 5.72 -6.00
C HIS A 180 18.71 7.15 -5.51
N TYR A 181 19.77 7.47 -4.78
CA TYR A 181 20.02 8.83 -4.33
C TYR A 181 20.60 9.66 -5.46
N ARG A 182 19.73 10.38 -6.17
CA ARG A 182 20.06 11.34 -7.23
C ARG A 182 19.50 12.70 -6.85
N PRO A 183 20.28 13.52 -6.11
CA PRO A 183 19.75 14.73 -5.48
C PRO A 183 19.15 15.72 -6.47
N GLU A 184 19.71 15.88 -7.66
CA GLU A 184 19.16 16.83 -8.65
C GLU A 184 17.81 16.38 -9.20
N ILE A 185 17.60 15.09 -9.40
CA ILE A 185 16.30 14.54 -9.80
C ILE A 185 15.29 14.69 -8.66
N ILE A 186 15.69 14.34 -7.45
CA ILE A 186 14.81 14.43 -6.27
C ILE A 186 14.36 15.88 -6.03
N LYS A 187 15.27 16.87 -6.19
CA LYS A 187 14.94 18.29 -6.12
C LYS A 187 13.88 18.72 -7.13
N GLN A 188 13.98 18.24 -8.37
CA GLN A 188 13.00 18.57 -9.42
C GLN A 188 11.60 18.05 -9.03
N TYR A 189 11.51 16.82 -8.54
CA TYR A 189 10.26 16.24 -8.09
C TYR A 189 9.69 16.99 -6.87
N ALA A 190 10.52 17.30 -5.89
CA ALA A 190 10.10 18.09 -4.73
C ALA A 190 9.66 19.50 -5.10
N ALA A 191 10.33 20.14 -6.07
CA ALA A 191 9.94 21.47 -6.56
C ALA A 191 8.54 21.49 -7.18
N ALA A 192 8.14 20.44 -7.90
CA ALA A 192 6.79 20.30 -8.42
C ALA A 192 5.74 20.25 -7.29
N TYR A 193 5.96 19.42 -6.27
CA TYR A 193 5.08 19.34 -5.11
C TYR A 193 4.97 20.68 -4.37
N ARG A 194 6.10 21.30 -4.09
CA ARG A 194 6.16 22.64 -3.45
C ARG A 194 5.43 23.70 -4.26
N LYS A 195 5.65 23.75 -5.56
CA LYS A 195 4.98 24.72 -6.45
C LYS A 195 3.47 24.57 -6.40
N VAL A 196 2.97 23.36 -6.51
CA VAL A 196 1.53 23.06 -6.49
C VAL A 196 0.93 23.42 -5.13
N ALA A 197 1.54 23.02 -4.03
CA ALA A 197 1.06 23.30 -2.67
C ALA A 197 0.99 24.81 -2.40
N LEU A 198 2.05 25.56 -2.74
CA LEU A 198 2.10 27.01 -2.54
C LEU A 198 1.15 27.79 -3.47
N GLN A 199 0.64 27.18 -4.52
CA GLN A 199 -0.34 27.77 -5.44
C GLN A 199 -1.74 27.17 -5.33
N ALA A 200 -2.02 26.41 -4.28
CA ALA A 200 -3.28 25.73 -4.07
C ALA A 200 -4.51 26.64 -4.21
N SER A 201 -4.46 27.85 -3.69
CA SER A 201 -5.54 28.84 -3.81
C SER A 201 -5.89 29.23 -5.24
N LYS A 202 -4.89 29.24 -6.16
CA LYS A 202 -5.13 29.53 -7.57
C LYS A 202 -5.82 28.35 -8.29
N LEU A 203 -5.51 27.13 -7.88
CA LEU A 203 -6.12 25.91 -8.43
C LEU A 203 -7.58 25.77 -8.00
N GLU A 204 -7.95 26.28 -6.82
CA GLU A 204 -9.36 26.33 -6.41
C GLU A 204 -10.13 27.42 -7.18
N ALA A 205 -9.54 28.61 -7.36
CA ALA A 205 -10.21 29.72 -8.04
C ALA A 205 -10.45 29.52 -9.54
N SER A 206 -9.73 28.62 -10.20
CA SER A 206 -9.86 28.38 -11.65
C SER A 206 -11.10 27.60 -12.07
N ASN A 207 -11.94 27.17 -11.14
CA ASN A 207 -13.16 26.37 -11.37
C ASN A 207 -14.45 27.04 -10.85
N GLY A 208 -14.47 28.31 -10.55
CA GLY A 208 -15.62 29.17 -10.35
C GLY A 208 -15.82 30.07 -11.55
#